data_3766cc70b26573d420a7f291fdbea80f
#
_entry.id   3766cc70b26573d420a7f291fdbea80f
#
_cell.length_a   1.000
_cell.length_b   1.000
_cell.length_c   1.000
_cell.angle_alpha   90.00
_cell.angle_beta   90.00
_cell.angle_gamma   90.00
#
_symmetry.space_group_name_H-M   'P 1'
#
loop_
_entity.id
_entity.type
_entity.pdbx_description
1 polymer ?
#
loop_
_entity_poly.entity_id
_entity_poly.type
_entity_poly.pdbx_seq_one_letter_code
_entity_poly.pdbx_strand_id
1 'polypeptide(L)'
;VLITGSNRGIGFAFVQHYSKNGWNVIATCRNPNKADDLQLLMKNSTNIFIEEMDVTDFEEINTLAQKYQGYPIDVLVNNAGILGNVPKQSFGNLDYDLFQTVMAVNAFGPLKVAEAFADSVAISNQKKIVTMTSGLGSFAIMGNFDRFFFYKMSKSAINMGVLTMNASLKSKGIIAALISPGMVDTKLLDESGYQGRNKISPEESVAGLVKIIAEISLDTMK
;
A
#
# COMPACT_ATOMS: atom_id res chain seq x y z
N VAL A 1 -5.03 6.39 11.23
CA VAL A 1 -4.31 5.71 10.14
C VAL A 1 -4.83 6.18 8.78
N LEU A 2 -3.93 6.32 7.78
CA LEU A 2 -4.30 6.56 6.38
C LEU A 2 -3.97 5.31 5.56
N ILE A 3 -4.91 4.84 4.72
CA ILE A 3 -4.76 3.61 3.94
C ILE A 3 -5.09 3.90 2.48
N THR A 4 -4.19 3.60 1.54
CA THR A 4 -4.46 3.74 0.12
C THR A 4 -5.03 2.47 -0.50
N GLY A 5 -5.95 2.61 -1.49
CA GLY A 5 -6.59 1.45 -2.14
C GLY A 5 -7.51 0.66 -1.22
N SER A 6 -8.36 1.35 -0.47
CA SER A 6 -9.14 0.82 0.66
C SER A 6 -10.45 0.14 0.28
N ASN A 7 -10.86 0.19 -0.97
CA ASN A 7 -12.21 -0.23 -1.38
C ASN A 7 -12.39 -1.75 -1.55
N ARG A 8 -11.32 -2.55 -1.43
CA ARG A 8 -11.37 -4.02 -1.56
C ARG A 8 -10.11 -4.70 -1.01
N GLY A 9 -10.18 -6.03 -0.89
CA GLY A 9 -9.04 -6.88 -0.57
C GLY A 9 -8.31 -6.48 0.70
N ILE A 10 -6.99 -6.45 0.67
CA ILE A 10 -6.14 -6.16 1.83
C ILE A 10 -6.41 -4.76 2.39
N GLY A 11 -6.58 -3.74 1.51
CA GLY A 11 -6.87 -2.38 1.94
C GLY A 11 -8.18 -2.28 2.72
N PHE A 12 -9.23 -2.95 2.25
CA PHE A 12 -10.52 -3.01 2.96
C PHE A 12 -10.40 -3.74 4.30
N ALA A 13 -9.67 -4.85 4.35
CA ALA A 13 -9.42 -5.58 5.59
C ALA A 13 -8.63 -4.74 6.61
N PHE A 14 -7.68 -3.90 6.16
CA PHE A 14 -7.03 -2.91 7.04
C PHE A 14 -8.03 -1.91 7.63
N VAL A 15 -8.93 -1.35 6.79
CA VAL A 15 -9.98 -0.43 7.28
C VAL A 15 -10.83 -1.09 8.35
N GLN A 16 -11.33 -2.30 8.09
CA GLN A 16 -12.12 -3.07 9.05
C GLN A 16 -11.35 -3.29 10.36
N HIS A 17 -10.09 -3.72 10.26
CA HIS A 17 -9.28 -4.02 11.44
C HIS A 17 -9.05 -2.77 12.28
N TYR A 18 -8.56 -1.68 11.70
CA TYR A 18 -8.25 -0.47 12.45
C TYR A 18 -9.51 0.20 13.01
N SER A 19 -10.59 0.28 12.23
CA SER A 19 -11.86 0.84 12.70
C SER A 19 -12.45 0.07 13.88
N LYS A 20 -12.46 -1.27 13.81
CA LYS A 20 -12.94 -2.14 14.89
C LYS A 20 -12.13 -1.99 16.18
N ASN A 21 -10.87 -1.61 16.08
CA ASN A 21 -9.97 -1.38 17.20
C ASN A 21 -9.91 0.10 17.64
N GLY A 22 -10.90 0.91 17.27
CA GLY A 22 -11.10 2.28 17.76
C GLY A 22 -10.20 3.34 17.11
N TRP A 23 -9.52 3.03 16.00
CA TRP A 23 -8.69 4.00 15.28
C TRP A 23 -9.55 4.87 14.35
N ASN A 24 -9.20 6.13 14.22
CA ASN A 24 -9.68 6.96 13.11
C ASN A 24 -8.98 6.52 11.81
N VAL A 25 -9.78 6.20 10.79
CA VAL A 25 -9.29 5.64 9.52
C VAL A 25 -9.63 6.58 8.38
N ILE A 26 -8.59 7.09 7.71
CA ILE A 26 -8.71 7.78 6.42
C ILE A 26 -8.53 6.71 5.34
N ALA A 27 -9.64 6.32 4.71
CA ALA A 27 -9.71 5.27 3.73
C ALA A 27 -9.77 5.87 2.33
N THR A 28 -8.70 5.75 1.53
CA THR A 28 -8.69 6.37 0.21
C THR A 28 -8.92 5.37 -0.92
N CYS A 29 -9.69 5.79 -1.93
CA CYS A 29 -9.89 5.06 -3.17
C CYS A 29 -10.23 6.01 -4.31
N ARG A 30 -10.03 5.57 -5.57
CA ARG A 30 -10.27 6.38 -6.77
C ARG A 30 -11.73 6.76 -7.01
N ASN A 31 -12.67 6.02 -6.47
CA ASN A 31 -14.09 6.16 -6.75
C ASN A 31 -14.90 5.82 -5.50
N PRO A 32 -15.01 6.72 -4.53
CA PRO A 32 -15.78 6.50 -3.30
C PRO A 32 -17.23 6.09 -3.57
N ASN A 33 -17.86 6.70 -4.57
CA ASN A 33 -19.25 6.45 -4.93
C ASN A 33 -19.52 5.03 -5.49
N LYS A 34 -18.46 4.30 -5.88
CA LYS A 34 -18.54 2.91 -6.36
C LYS A 34 -17.93 1.91 -5.38
N ALA A 35 -17.65 2.33 -4.15
CA ALA A 35 -17.05 1.53 -3.11
C ALA A 35 -18.13 1.09 -2.10
N ASP A 36 -19.12 0.31 -2.55
CA ASP A 36 -20.34 0.00 -1.80
C ASP A 36 -20.03 -0.63 -0.43
N ASP A 37 -19.12 -1.61 -0.37
CA ASP A 37 -18.73 -2.26 0.89
C ASP A 37 -18.08 -1.26 1.87
N LEU A 38 -17.22 -0.38 1.36
CA LEU A 38 -16.55 0.64 2.17
C LEU A 38 -17.55 1.69 2.67
N GLN A 39 -18.50 2.10 1.84
CA GLN A 39 -19.58 3.00 2.24
C GLN A 39 -20.52 2.37 3.27
N LEU A 40 -20.85 1.08 3.11
CA LEU A 40 -21.66 0.36 4.10
C LEU A 40 -20.93 0.28 5.45
N LEU A 41 -19.63 0.02 5.42
CA LEU A 41 -18.81 -0.02 6.63
C LEU A 41 -18.78 1.36 7.31
N MET A 42 -18.61 2.44 6.56
CA MET A 42 -18.62 3.82 7.07
C MET A 42 -19.97 4.18 7.71
N LYS A 43 -21.10 3.79 7.09
CA LYS A 43 -22.45 4.05 7.67
C LYS A 43 -22.64 3.45 9.05
N ASN A 44 -21.93 2.36 9.34
CA ASN A 44 -21.98 1.64 10.62
C ASN A 44 -20.84 2.00 11.59
N SER A 45 -20.05 3.03 11.26
CA SER A 45 -18.86 3.42 12.02
C SER A 45 -18.70 4.93 12.02
N THR A 46 -18.33 5.50 13.16
CA THR A 46 -18.13 6.96 13.31
C THR A 46 -16.69 7.39 13.10
N ASN A 47 -15.78 6.45 12.88
CA ASN A 47 -14.33 6.64 12.83
C ASN A 47 -13.71 6.30 11.46
N ILE A 48 -14.52 6.20 10.41
CA ILE A 48 -14.06 5.99 9.03
C ILE A 48 -14.37 7.22 8.19
N PHE A 49 -13.35 7.76 7.54
CA PHE A 49 -13.42 8.89 6.62
C PHE A 49 -12.99 8.39 5.24
N ILE A 50 -13.93 8.37 4.28
CA ILE A 50 -13.65 7.95 2.91
C ILE A 50 -13.26 9.17 2.09
N GLU A 51 -12.10 9.09 1.43
CA GLU A 51 -11.55 10.17 0.60
C GLU A 51 -11.28 9.67 -0.82
N GLU A 52 -11.53 10.54 -1.79
CA GLU A 52 -11.13 10.28 -3.18
C GLU A 52 -9.64 10.55 -3.34
N MET A 53 -8.92 9.61 -3.92
CA MET A 53 -7.52 9.77 -4.30
C MET A 53 -7.09 8.69 -5.29
N ASP A 54 -6.64 9.10 -6.47
CA ASP A 54 -5.82 8.27 -7.35
C ASP A 54 -4.34 8.47 -7.00
N VAL A 55 -3.64 7.39 -6.68
CA VAL A 55 -2.21 7.45 -6.33
C VAL A 55 -1.32 7.84 -7.52
N THR A 56 -1.87 7.94 -8.71
CA THR A 56 -1.19 8.42 -9.92
C THR A 56 -1.47 9.89 -10.21
N ASP A 57 -2.45 10.50 -9.55
CA ASP A 57 -2.75 11.94 -9.64
C ASP A 57 -2.07 12.70 -8.49
N PHE A 58 -0.97 13.38 -8.81
CA PHE A 58 -0.16 14.08 -7.81
C PHE A 58 -0.85 15.35 -7.29
N GLU A 59 -1.78 15.93 -8.03
CA GLU A 59 -2.58 17.08 -7.58
C GLU A 59 -3.64 16.64 -6.58
N GLU A 60 -4.34 15.52 -6.83
CA GLU A 60 -5.26 14.93 -5.86
C GLU A 60 -4.55 14.57 -4.55
N ILE A 61 -3.35 13.95 -4.63
CA ILE A 61 -2.54 13.63 -3.46
C ILE A 61 -2.20 14.87 -2.66
N ASN A 62 -1.72 15.94 -3.32
CA ASN A 62 -1.35 17.19 -2.66
C ASN A 62 -2.56 17.87 -2.03
N THR A 63 -3.70 17.89 -2.72
CA THR A 63 -4.96 18.47 -2.24
C THR A 63 -5.43 17.75 -0.97
N LEU A 64 -5.39 16.42 -0.98
CA LEU A 64 -5.77 15.64 0.19
C LEU A 64 -4.79 15.85 1.35
N ALA A 65 -3.49 15.94 1.08
CA ALA A 65 -2.49 16.23 2.11
C ALA A 65 -2.70 17.62 2.74
N GLN A 66 -3.08 18.63 1.97
CA GLN A 66 -3.45 19.96 2.48
C GLN A 66 -4.69 19.89 3.37
N LYS A 67 -5.72 19.14 3.00
CA LYS A 67 -6.93 18.91 3.81
C LYS A 67 -6.59 18.37 5.20
N TYR A 68 -5.59 17.50 5.29
CA TYR A 68 -5.13 16.86 6.53
C TYR A 68 -3.88 17.51 7.13
N GLN A 69 -3.50 18.70 6.68
CA GLN A 69 -2.38 19.44 7.24
C GLN A 69 -2.61 19.73 8.74
N GLY A 70 -1.62 19.38 9.59
CA GLY A 70 -1.70 19.55 11.03
C GLY A 70 -2.45 18.43 11.77
N TYR A 71 -3.06 17.48 11.06
CA TYR A 71 -3.63 16.28 11.67
C TYR A 71 -2.57 15.17 11.78
N PRO A 72 -2.37 14.57 12.96
CA PRO A 72 -1.39 13.50 13.12
C PRO A 72 -1.86 12.20 12.44
N ILE A 73 -0.97 11.59 11.66
CA ILE A 73 -1.17 10.29 11.03
C ILE A 73 -0.16 9.30 11.61
N ASP A 74 -0.59 8.48 12.56
CA ASP A 74 0.29 7.53 13.24
C ASP A 74 0.87 6.46 12.32
N VAL A 75 0.05 5.98 11.38
CA VAL A 75 0.44 4.97 10.40
C VAL A 75 -0.10 5.37 9.02
N LEU A 76 0.80 5.52 8.05
CA LEU A 76 0.47 5.61 6.62
C LEU A 76 0.69 4.23 6.00
N VAL A 77 -0.36 3.63 5.43
CA VAL A 77 -0.31 2.34 4.73
C VAL A 77 -0.43 2.55 3.23
N ASN A 78 0.68 2.53 2.53
CA ASN A 78 0.74 2.50 1.07
C ASN A 78 0.39 1.09 0.59
N ASN A 79 -0.92 0.82 0.40
CA ASN A 79 -1.44 -0.48 -0.01
C ASN A 79 -1.85 -0.53 -1.49
N ALA A 80 -2.26 0.58 -2.09
CA ALA A 80 -2.66 0.61 -3.49
C ALA A 80 -1.63 -0.04 -4.42
N GLY A 81 -2.10 -0.90 -5.33
CA GLY A 81 -1.23 -1.60 -6.26
C GLY A 81 -2.01 -2.38 -7.32
N ILE A 82 -1.36 -2.64 -8.44
CA ILE A 82 -1.89 -3.44 -9.56
C ILE A 82 -0.87 -4.46 -10.01
N LEU A 83 -1.34 -5.59 -10.53
CA LEU A 83 -0.51 -6.57 -11.22
C LEU A 83 -0.22 -6.14 -12.66
N GLY A 84 -1.21 -5.56 -13.32
CA GLY A 84 -1.21 -5.27 -14.75
C GLY A 84 -1.60 -6.48 -15.60
N ASN A 85 -1.72 -6.27 -16.90
CA ASN A 85 -2.06 -7.33 -17.85
C ASN A 85 -0.90 -8.32 -18.00
N VAL A 86 -1.06 -9.55 -17.52
CA VAL A 86 0.02 -10.56 -17.47
C VAL A 86 0.58 -10.94 -18.84
N PRO A 87 -0.24 -11.23 -19.88
CA PRO A 87 0.24 -11.49 -21.23
C PRO A 87 1.15 -10.39 -21.81
N LYS A 88 0.94 -9.14 -21.43
CA LYS A 88 1.69 -7.97 -21.88
C LYS A 88 2.97 -7.71 -21.06
N GLN A 89 3.34 -8.62 -20.19
CA GLN A 89 4.52 -8.57 -19.32
C GLN A 89 5.45 -9.77 -19.51
N SER A 90 5.41 -10.42 -20.66
CA SER A 90 6.30 -11.52 -21.01
C SER A 90 7.37 -11.07 -21.98
N PHE A 91 8.58 -11.60 -21.85
CA PHE A 91 9.68 -11.27 -22.77
C PHE A 91 9.28 -11.63 -24.21
N GLY A 92 9.46 -10.69 -25.14
CA GLY A 92 8.97 -10.78 -26.52
C GLY A 92 7.56 -10.20 -26.75
N ASN A 93 6.81 -9.84 -25.69
CA ASN A 93 5.50 -9.18 -25.76
C ASN A 93 5.36 -8.11 -24.66
N LEU A 94 6.37 -7.28 -24.50
CA LEU A 94 6.40 -6.23 -23.50
C LEU A 94 5.70 -4.97 -24.01
N ASP A 95 4.62 -4.57 -23.31
CA ASP A 95 3.85 -3.34 -23.57
C ASP A 95 4.39 -2.22 -22.66
N TYR A 96 5.11 -1.27 -23.22
CA TYR A 96 5.77 -0.21 -22.43
C TYR A 96 4.81 0.84 -21.87
N ASP A 97 3.61 1.01 -22.43
CA ASP A 97 2.56 1.87 -21.82
C ASP A 97 2.01 1.21 -20.55
N LEU A 98 1.86 -0.12 -20.58
CA LEU A 98 1.56 -0.88 -19.37
C LEU A 98 2.67 -0.77 -18.32
N PHE A 99 3.95 -0.76 -18.76
CA PHE A 99 5.08 -0.55 -17.85
C PHE A 99 4.96 0.79 -17.11
N GLN A 100 4.71 1.89 -17.83
CA GLN A 100 4.51 3.20 -17.23
C GLN A 100 3.37 3.18 -16.21
N THR A 101 2.24 2.57 -16.56
CA THR A 101 1.08 2.45 -15.67
C THR A 101 1.41 1.67 -14.39
N VAL A 102 2.09 0.53 -14.52
CA VAL A 102 2.47 -0.30 -13.36
C VAL A 102 3.47 0.42 -12.46
N MET A 103 4.45 1.13 -13.05
CA MET A 103 5.41 1.94 -12.30
C MET A 103 4.75 3.12 -11.60
N ALA A 104 3.85 3.82 -12.28
CA ALA A 104 3.12 4.95 -11.70
C ALA A 104 2.35 4.53 -10.45
N VAL A 105 1.59 3.44 -10.51
CA VAL A 105 0.78 2.97 -9.37
C VAL A 105 1.63 2.34 -8.27
N ASN A 106 2.57 1.45 -8.62
CA ASN A 106 3.24 0.59 -7.63
C ASN A 106 4.51 1.21 -7.03
N ALA A 107 5.14 2.18 -7.71
CA ALA A 107 6.40 2.77 -7.28
C ALA A 107 6.28 4.29 -7.06
N PHE A 108 5.86 5.06 -8.05
CA PHE A 108 5.82 6.53 -7.93
C PHE A 108 4.71 6.99 -6.98
N GLY A 109 3.52 6.41 -7.08
CA GLY A 109 2.39 6.74 -6.21
C GLY A 109 2.70 6.61 -4.73
N PRO A 110 3.19 5.44 -4.24
CA PRO A 110 3.57 5.29 -2.83
C PRO A 110 4.64 6.27 -2.36
N LEU A 111 5.62 6.62 -3.20
CA LEU A 111 6.63 7.63 -2.89
C LEU A 111 6.00 9.01 -2.76
N LYS A 112 5.13 9.39 -3.73
CA LYS A 112 4.46 10.70 -3.72
C LYS A 112 3.51 10.85 -2.55
N VAL A 113 2.75 9.81 -2.21
CA VAL A 113 1.87 9.80 -1.03
C VAL A 113 2.71 9.96 0.25
N ALA A 114 3.81 9.21 0.37
CA ALA A 114 4.70 9.31 1.53
C ALA A 114 5.31 10.72 1.66
N GLU A 115 5.74 11.33 0.55
CA GLU A 115 6.26 12.70 0.52
C GLU A 115 5.22 13.71 1.00
N ALA A 116 4.01 13.65 0.45
CA ALA A 116 2.94 14.60 0.74
C ALA A 116 2.45 14.56 2.20
N PHE A 117 2.42 13.36 2.80
CA PHE A 117 1.94 13.16 4.17
C PHE A 117 3.06 13.07 5.22
N ALA A 118 4.34 13.24 4.84
CA ALA A 118 5.47 13.10 5.75
C ALA A 118 5.38 14.01 6.98
N ASP A 119 4.91 15.22 6.84
CA ASP A 119 4.78 16.16 7.97
C ASP A 119 3.64 15.77 8.92
N SER A 120 2.51 15.29 8.40
CA SER A 120 1.43 14.72 9.22
C SER A 120 1.86 13.46 9.98
N VAL A 121 2.73 12.65 9.37
CA VAL A 121 3.33 11.49 10.05
C VAL A 121 4.35 11.95 11.09
N ALA A 122 5.18 12.95 10.81
CA ALA A 122 6.21 13.45 11.72
C ALA A 122 5.67 13.98 13.06
N ILE A 123 4.46 14.60 13.04
CA ILE A 123 3.83 15.15 14.25
C ILE A 123 3.02 14.12 15.04
N SER A 124 2.90 12.87 14.55
CA SER A 124 2.16 11.81 15.21
C SER A 124 2.98 11.09 16.29
N ASN A 125 2.35 10.16 17.02
CA ASN A 125 3.02 9.39 18.06
C ASN A 125 3.82 8.21 17.50
N GLN A 126 3.27 7.46 16.51
CA GLN A 126 3.93 6.24 16.01
C GLN A 126 4.90 6.48 14.87
N LYS A 127 4.68 7.51 14.04
CA LYS A 127 5.57 7.96 12.96
C LYS A 127 5.94 6.85 11.98
N LYS A 128 4.96 6.10 11.48
CA LYS A 128 5.19 4.94 10.63
C LYS A 128 4.64 5.15 9.21
N ILE A 129 5.48 4.89 8.22
CA ILE A 129 5.10 4.76 6.81
C ILE A 129 5.39 3.32 6.39
N VAL A 130 4.37 2.54 6.10
CA VAL A 130 4.52 1.16 5.65
C VAL A 130 4.05 1.01 4.22
N THR A 131 4.84 0.32 3.40
CA THR A 131 4.55 0.15 1.98
C THR A 131 4.44 -1.33 1.65
N MET A 132 3.33 -1.70 0.98
CA MET A 132 3.08 -3.06 0.54
C MET A 132 4.04 -3.44 -0.58
N THR A 133 4.88 -4.42 -0.33
CA THR A 133 5.76 -5.03 -1.31
C THR A 133 5.31 -6.44 -1.68
N SER A 134 6.18 -7.20 -2.29
CA SER A 134 5.98 -8.61 -2.66
C SER A 134 7.32 -9.32 -2.67
N GLY A 135 7.32 -10.60 -2.33
CA GLY A 135 8.47 -11.46 -2.55
C GLY A 135 8.99 -11.43 -4.00
N LEU A 136 8.11 -11.13 -4.97
CA LEU A 136 8.48 -10.96 -6.37
C LEU A 136 9.34 -9.71 -6.65
N GLY A 137 9.49 -8.80 -5.69
CA GLY A 137 10.44 -7.68 -5.77
C GLY A 137 11.81 -7.97 -5.15
N SER A 138 12.04 -9.19 -4.64
CA SER A 138 13.30 -9.58 -3.99
C SER A 138 14.19 -10.37 -4.94
N PHE A 139 15.42 -9.92 -5.12
CA PHE A 139 16.42 -10.64 -5.90
C PHE A 139 16.80 -11.99 -5.27
N ALA A 140 16.75 -12.11 -3.94
CA ALA A 140 17.17 -13.31 -3.23
C ALA A 140 16.22 -14.50 -3.40
N ILE A 141 14.92 -14.25 -3.62
CA ILE A 141 13.89 -15.30 -3.68
C ILE A 141 13.27 -15.50 -5.06
N MET A 142 13.75 -14.76 -6.06
CA MET A 142 13.17 -14.73 -7.41
C MET A 142 13.26 -16.07 -8.17
N GLY A 143 14.31 -16.83 -8.00
CA GLY A 143 14.55 -18.06 -8.77
C GLY A 143 14.43 -17.86 -10.29
N ASN A 144 14.01 -18.91 -11.00
CA ASN A 144 13.86 -18.93 -12.47
C ASN A 144 12.42 -18.58 -12.93
N PHE A 145 11.74 -17.67 -12.25
CA PHE A 145 10.36 -17.29 -12.58
C PHE A 145 10.34 -16.15 -13.61
N ASP A 146 9.89 -16.42 -14.83
CA ASP A 146 10.01 -15.58 -16.03
C ASP A 146 8.80 -14.67 -16.33
N ARG A 147 7.77 -14.68 -15.48
CA ARG A 147 6.53 -13.88 -15.64
C ARG A 147 6.57 -12.57 -14.85
N PHE A 148 5.64 -11.68 -15.15
CA PHE A 148 5.39 -10.43 -14.41
C PHE A 148 6.54 -9.43 -14.42
N PHE A 149 7.16 -9.20 -15.58
CA PHE A 149 8.31 -8.29 -15.71
C PHE A 149 8.07 -6.95 -15.02
N PHE A 150 7.02 -6.25 -15.40
CA PHE A 150 6.76 -4.89 -14.91
C PHE A 150 6.37 -4.86 -13.44
N TYR A 151 5.58 -5.83 -13.00
CA TYR A 151 5.22 -5.95 -11.59
C TYR A 151 6.46 -6.17 -10.71
N LYS A 152 7.33 -7.10 -11.09
CA LYS A 152 8.58 -7.36 -10.38
C LYS A 152 9.47 -6.12 -10.33
N MET A 153 9.68 -5.47 -11.49
CA MET A 153 10.47 -4.24 -11.58
C MET A 153 9.89 -3.15 -10.68
N SER A 154 8.57 -2.97 -10.67
CA SER A 154 7.91 -1.97 -9.82
C SER A 154 8.08 -2.26 -8.33
N LYS A 155 7.99 -3.53 -7.92
CA LYS A 155 8.20 -3.93 -6.53
C LYS A 155 9.67 -3.83 -6.09
N SER A 156 10.62 -4.10 -6.99
CA SER A 156 12.04 -3.85 -6.73
C SER A 156 12.34 -2.33 -6.64
N ALA A 157 11.72 -1.54 -7.52
CA ALA A 157 11.87 -0.08 -7.49
C ALA A 157 11.37 0.53 -6.18
N ILE A 158 10.15 0.16 -5.74
CA ILE A 158 9.63 0.68 -4.47
C ILE A 158 10.41 0.14 -3.26
N ASN A 159 10.97 -1.07 -3.32
CA ASN A 159 11.84 -1.57 -2.26
C ASN A 159 13.05 -0.64 -2.07
N MET A 160 13.74 -0.28 -3.14
CA MET A 160 14.85 0.68 -3.09
C MET A 160 14.37 2.07 -2.65
N GLY A 161 13.21 2.53 -3.15
CA GLY A 161 12.61 3.80 -2.77
C GLY A 161 12.35 3.90 -1.28
N VAL A 162 11.78 2.85 -0.65
CA VAL A 162 11.48 2.83 0.79
C VAL A 162 12.76 2.79 1.63
N LEU A 163 13.79 2.04 1.21
CA LEU A 163 15.08 2.05 1.92
C LEU A 163 15.72 3.44 1.90
N THR A 164 15.68 4.13 0.76
CA THR A 164 16.19 5.49 0.62
C THR A 164 15.36 6.48 1.45
N MET A 165 14.03 6.35 1.40
CA MET A 165 13.10 7.15 2.19
C MET A 165 13.37 7.00 3.69
N ASN A 166 13.57 5.78 4.18
CA ASN A 166 13.85 5.52 5.58
C ASN A 166 15.12 6.27 6.06
N ALA A 167 16.18 6.27 5.23
CA ALA A 167 17.39 7.03 5.53
C ALA A 167 17.11 8.55 5.56
N SER A 168 16.32 9.06 4.61
CA SER A 168 16.00 10.49 4.49
C SER A 168 15.11 11.00 5.62
N LEU A 169 14.19 10.16 6.12
CA LEU A 169 13.19 10.53 7.13
C LEU A 169 13.66 10.25 8.57
N LYS A 170 14.81 9.65 8.75
CA LYS A 170 15.37 9.29 10.06
C LYS A 170 15.46 10.49 11.01
N SER A 171 15.88 11.66 10.51
CA SER A 171 15.97 12.89 11.30
C SER A 171 14.62 13.41 11.82
N LYS A 172 13.51 13.07 11.14
CA LYS A 172 12.15 13.35 11.58
C LYS A 172 11.59 12.30 12.55
N GLY A 173 12.36 11.25 12.84
CA GLY A 173 11.95 10.09 13.65
C GLY A 173 10.92 9.20 12.97
N ILE A 174 10.74 9.32 11.65
CA ILE A 174 9.80 8.53 10.88
C ILE A 174 10.45 7.21 10.49
N ILE A 175 9.71 6.12 10.65
CA ILE A 175 10.08 4.77 10.23
C ILE A 175 9.39 4.48 8.90
N ALA A 176 10.17 4.28 7.84
CA ALA A 176 9.65 3.80 6.56
C ALA A 176 10.02 2.32 6.38
N ALA A 177 9.01 1.45 6.26
CA ALA A 177 9.19 0.01 6.23
C ALA A 177 8.43 -0.66 5.06
N LEU A 178 8.98 -1.79 4.63
CA LEU A 178 8.36 -2.67 3.64
C LEU A 178 7.64 -3.81 4.37
N ILE A 179 6.41 -4.11 3.97
CA ILE A 179 5.66 -5.27 4.47
C ILE A 179 5.14 -6.11 3.30
N SER A 180 5.21 -7.43 3.43
CA SER A 180 4.71 -8.36 2.41
C SER A 180 3.52 -9.14 2.95
N PRO A 181 2.37 -9.14 2.22
CA PRO A 181 1.11 -9.69 2.73
C PRO A 181 1.01 -11.22 2.68
N GLY A 182 1.97 -11.90 2.05
CA GLY A 182 1.83 -13.32 1.71
C GLY A 182 1.01 -13.57 0.44
N MET A 183 0.52 -14.80 0.28
CA MET A 183 -0.35 -15.20 -0.83
C MET A 183 -1.81 -15.00 -0.42
N VAL A 184 -2.33 -13.81 -0.66
CA VAL A 184 -3.66 -13.41 -0.18
C VAL A 184 -4.71 -13.60 -1.25
N ASP A 185 -5.83 -14.24 -0.90
CA ASP A 185 -6.98 -14.48 -1.78
C ASP A 185 -7.66 -13.15 -2.14
N THR A 186 -7.26 -12.59 -3.26
CA THR A 186 -7.69 -11.28 -3.76
C THR A 186 -7.77 -11.30 -5.28
N LYS A 187 -8.49 -10.35 -5.84
CA LYS A 187 -8.56 -10.16 -7.30
C LYS A 187 -7.18 -10.06 -7.95
N LEU A 188 -6.20 -9.43 -7.30
CA LEU A 188 -4.82 -9.34 -7.82
C LEU A 188 -4.17 -10.73 -7.94
N LEU A 189 -4.41 -11.60 -6.97
CA LEU A 189 -3.90 -12.99 -7.02
C LEU A 189 -4.62 -13.80 -8.10
N ASP A 190 -5.92 -13.63 -8.26
CA ASP A 190 -6.68 -14.30 -9.33
C ASP A 190 -6.20 -13.85 -10.72
N GLU A 191 -5.96 -12.55 -10.92
CA GLU A 191 -5.38 -11.98 -12.14
C GLU A 191 -3.99 -12.56 -12.46
N SER A 192 -3.24 -13.03 -11.45
CA SER A 192 -1.95 -13.69 -11.64
C SER A 192 -2.04 -15.09 -12.27
N GLY A 193 -3.24 -15.68 -12.23
CA GLY A 193 -3.47 -17.06 -12.65
C GLY A 193 -2.96 -18.10 -11.63
N TYR A 194 -2.75 -17.70 -10.37
CA TYR A 194 -2.31 -18.62 -9.32
C TYR A 194 -3.39 -19.66 -8.98
N GLN A 195 -3.04 -20.95 -9.10
CA GLN A 195 -3.94 -22.08 -8.84
C GLN A 195 -3.59 -22.86 -7.55
N GLY A 196 -2.60 -22.39 -6.80
CA GLY A 196 -2.19 -23.03 -5.55
C GLY A 196 -3.24 -22.93 -4.44
N ARG A 197 -3.16 -23.85 -3.48
CA ARG A 197 -4.09 -23.92 -2.34
C ARG A 197 -3.64 -23.13 -1.11
N ASN A 198 -2.41 -22.63 -1.12
CA ASN A 198 -1.82 -21.91 0.03
C ASN A 198 -2.17 -20.42 -0.03
N LYS A 199 -3.47 -20.13 -0.03
CA LYS A 199 -3.99 -18.78 0.06
C LYS A 199 -4.49 -18.53 1.48
N ILE A 200 -4.24 -17.32 2.00
CA ILE A 200 -4.84 -16.84 3.25
C ILE A 200 -5.87 -15.75 2.94
N SER A 201 -6.83 -15.54 3.81
CA SER A 201 -7.80 -14.46 3.63
C SER A 201 -7.15 -13.07 3.81
N PRO A 202 -7.74 -12.00 3.28
CA PRO A 202 -7.29 -10.63 3.56
C PRO A 202 -7.26 -10.31 5.07
N GLU A 203 -8.24 -10.79 5.82
CA GLU A 203 -8.35 -10.59 7.28
C GLU A 203 -7.20 -11.29 8.02
N GLU A 204 -6.90 -12.54 7.63
CA GLU A 204 -5.79 -13.31 8.21
C GLU A 204 -4.44 -12.64 7.90
N SER A 205 -4.23 -12.19 6.66
CA SER A 205 -3.05 -11.43 6.28
C SER A 205 -2.91 -10.16 7.11
N VAL A 206 -3.95 -9.35 7.20
CA VAL A 206 -3.94 -8.10 7.95
C VAL A 206 -3.72 -8.34 9.45
N ALA A 207 -4.28 -9.38 10.04
CA ALA A 207 -4.04 -9.72 11.44
C ALA A 207 -2.55 -9.97 11.73
N GLY A 208 -1.80 -10.56 10.79
CA GLY A 208 -0.35 -10.70 10.88
C GLY A 208 0.39 -9.37 10.66
N LEU A 209 0.00 -8.63 9.61
CA LEU A 209 0.66 -7.38 9.23
C LEU A 209 0.54 -6.30 10.31
N VAL A 210 -0.60 -6.15 10.97
CA VAL A 210 -0.78 -5.13 12.01
C VAL A 210 0.06 -5.41 13.26
N LYS A 211 0.33 -6.68 13.58
CA LYS A 211 1.28 -7.05 14.64
C LYS A 211 2.69 -6.58 14.28
N ILE A 212 3.14 -6.87 13.06
CA ILE A 212 4.45 -6.41 12.57
C ILE A 212 4.51 -4.88 12.61
N ILE A 213 3.47 -4.18 12.12
CA ILE A 213 3.41 -2.72 12.13
C ILE A 213 3.50 -2.17 13.57
N ALA A 214 2.86 -2.82 14.54
CA ALA A 214 2.94 -2.42 15.93
C ALA A 214 4.36 -2.55 16.52
N GLU A 215 5.07 -3.62 16.17
CA GLU A 215 6.38 -3.99 16.69
C GLU A 215 7.55 -3.25 16.03
N ILE A 216 7.37 -2.72 14.81
CA ILE A 216 8.44 -1.95 14.13
C ILE A 216 8.81 -0.73 14.96
N SER A 217 10.09 -0.58 15.27
CA SER A 217 10.69 0.57 15.94
C SER A 217 12.02 0.94 15.27
N LEU A 218 12.56 2.11 15.60
CA LEU A 218 13.90 2.53 15.11
C LEU A 218 14.99 1.53 15.51
N ASP A 219 14.83 0.83 16.62
CA ASP A 219 15.80 -0.14 17.15
C ASP A 219 15.72 -1.49 16.40
N THR A 220 14.57 -1.83 15.85
CA THR A 220 14.37 -3.10 15.09
C THR A 220 14.78 -3.00 13.64
N MET A 221 14.99 -1.78 13.12
CA MET A 221 15.39 -1.49 11.73
C MET A 221 16.94 -1.43 11.63
N LYS A 222 17.60 -2.60 11.76
CA LYS A 222 19.07 -2.73 11.60
C LYS A 222 19.42 -3.33 10.26
#